data_1f9698b459f49d97d3edbebbcd816f98
#
_entry.id   1f9698b459f49d97d3edbebbcd816f98
#
_cell.length_a   1.000
_cell.length_b   1.000
_cell.length_c   1.000
_cell.angle_alpha   90.00
_cell.angle_beta   90.00
_cell.angle_gamma   90.00
#
_symmetry.space_group_name_H-M   'P 1'
#
loop_
_entity.id
_entity.type
_entity.pdbx_description
1 polymer ?
#
loop_
_entity_poly.entity_id
_entity_poly.type
_entity_poly.pdbx_seq_one_letter_code
_entity_poly.pdbx_strand_id
1 'polypeptide(L)'
;MTAQEFDLFASRIRGKLVALAGRFTRVSGIAEDAEDIVQESLTTLWGLLEKGYPVRDAEAMAVRITKTRCIDYYRRRRFHVQPDERMEGGMSATRGIEQAEAEQLRTRLYARLSSSQQTLMTLRGEDGLSLDEIAAMTGRPKSSVKASLSMARKQLLDYLKEKR
;
A
#
# COMPACT_ATOMS: atom_id res chain seq x y z
N MET A 1 -8.30 17.89 -15.17
CA MET A 1 -8.01 18.84 -14.05
C MET A 1 -6.92 19.80 -14.47
N THR A 2 -7.19 21.09 -14.34
CA THR A 2 -6.19 22.11 -14.63
C THR A 2 -5.20 22.25 -13.48
N ALA A 3 -4.08 22.94 -13.73
CA ALA A 3 -3.09 23.18 -12.68
C ALA A 3 -3.70 23.96 -11.50
N GLN A 4 -4.55 24.94 -11.78
CA GLN A 4 -5.22 25.72 -10.74
C GLN A 4 -6.18 24.85 -9.93
N GLU A 5 -6.94 24.00 -10.59
CA GLU A 5 -7.85 23.06 -9.91
C GLU A 5 -7.08 22.10 -9.03
N PHE A 6 -5.93 21.62 -9.50
CA PHE A 6 -5.08 20.74 -8.72
C PHE A 6 -4.50 21.43 -7.50
N ASP A 7 -4.07 22.68 -7.64
CA ASP A 7 -3.53 23.44 -6.51
C ASP A 7 -4.58 23.61 -5.41
N LEU A 8 -5.81 23.91 -5.79
CA LEU A 8 -6.92 24.02 -4.83
C LEU A 8 -7.21 22.68 -4.15
N PHE A 9 -7.25 21.63 -4.95
CA PHE A 9 -7.44 20.28 -4.46
C PHE A 9 -6.33 19.87 -3.48
N ALA A 10 -5.07 20.09 -3.85
CA ALA A 10 -3.92 19.74 -3.03
C ALA A 10 -3.94 20.51 -1.70
N SER A 11 -4.27 21.81 -1.74
CA SER A 11 -4.38 22.61 -0.52
C SER A 11 -5.45 22.07 0.41
N ARG A 12 -6.56 21.61 -0.14
CA ARG A 12 -7.68 21.08 0.64
C ARG A 12 -7.34 19.78 1.35
N ILE A 13 -6.63 18.86 0.67
CA ILE A 13 -6.37 17.53 1.23
C ILE A 13 -5.02 17.42 1.93
N ARG A 14 -4.15 18.42 1.81
CA ARG A 14 -2.78 18.35 2.33
C ARG A 14 -2.74 18.03 3.83
N GLY A 15 -3.58 18.68 4.62
CA GLY A 15 -3.64 18.45 6.07
C GLY A 15 -3.98 17.01 6.43
N LYS A 16 -4.92 16.42 5.69
CA LYS A 16 -5.32 15.03 5.89
C LYS A 16 -4.18 14.07 5.58
N LEU A 17 -3.48 14.31 4.48
CA LEU A 17 -2.34 13.46 4.08
C LEU A 17 -1.16 13.59 5.03
N VAL A 18 -0.87 14.79 5.50
CA VAL A 18 0.19 15.04 6.49
C VAL A 18 -0.13 14.33 7.80
N ALA A 19 -1.38 14.38 8.24
CA ALA A 19 -1.81 13.66 9.45
C ALA A 19 -1.62 12.15 9.29
N LEU A 20 -1.98 11.60 8.13
CA LEU A 20 -1.82 10.18 7.83
C LEU A 20 -0.34 9.78 7.86
N ALA A 21 0.50 10.50 7.12
CA ALA A 21 1.93 10.22 7.04
C ALA A 21 2.60 10.41 8.40
N GLY A 22 2.19 11.43 9.16
CA GLY A 22 2.74 11.70 10.49
C GLY A 22 2.48 10.59 11.48
N ARG A 23 1.29 10.00 11.44
CA ARG A 23 0.98 8.85 12.30
C ARG A 23 1.90 7.67 11.98
N PHE A 24 2.07 7.40 10.70
CA PHE A 24 2.91 6.29 10.26
C PHE A 24 4.38 6.53 10.61
N THR A 25 4.91 7.72 10.38
CA THR A 25 6.32 8.02 10.67
C THR A 25 6.64 7.93 12.15
N ARG A 26 5.70 8.31 13.02
CA ARG A 26 5.90 8.19 14.47
C ARG A 26 5.98 6.75 14.94
N VAL A 27 5.13 5.88 14.40
CA VAL A 27 5.07 4.47 14.81
C VAL A 27 6.23 3.68 14.23
N SER A 28 6.53 3.87 12.96
CA SER A 28 7.54 3.07 12.26
C SER A 28 8.97 3.61 12.41
N GLY A 29 9.13 4.81 12.98
CA GLY A 29 10.45 5.39 13.18
C GLY A 29 11.14 5.86 11.91
N ILE A 30 10.37 6.15 10.86
CA ILE A 30 10.89 6.69 9.62
C ILE A 30 11.45 8.09 9.86
N ALA A 31 12.64 8.37 9.34
CA ALA A 31 13.31 9.67 9.52
C ALA A 31 12.76 10.77 8.61
N GLU A 32 12.10 10.40 7.54
CA GLU A 32 11.55 11.34 6.57
C GLU A 32 10.43 12.16 7.17
N ASP A 33 10.39 13.45 6.81
CA ASP A 33 9.33 14.34 7.23
C ASP A 33 8.02 13.99 6.53
N ALA A 34 6.93 13.97 7.28
CA ALA A 34 5.60 13.70 6.73
C ALA A 34 5.25 14.66 5.59
N GLU A 35 5.64 15.93 5.70
CA GLU A 35 5.39 16.91 4.63
C GLU A 35 6.12 16.58 3.34
N ASP A 36 7.36 16.10 3.43
CA ASP A 36 8.12 15.68 2.25
C ASP A 36 7.47 14.48 1.56
N ILE A 37 7.00 13.52 2.35
CA ILE A 37 6.28 12.36 1.80
C ILE A 37 5.02 12.81 1.06
N VAL A 38 4.27 13.72 1.66
CA VAL A 38 3.04 14.24 1.06
C VAL A 38 3.35 15.04 -0.22
N GLN A 39 4.38 15.85 -0.20
CA GLN A 39 4.78 16.63 -1.38
C GLN A 39 5.12 15.72 -2.55
N GLU A 40 5.90 14.67 -2.31
CA GLU A 40 6.23 13.68 -3.33
C GLU A 40 4.99 12.95 -3.83
N SER A 41 4.07 12.63 -2.91
CA SER A 41 2.82 11.93 -3.26
C SER A 41 1.94 12.78 -4.17
N LEU A 42 1.80 14.07 -3.86
CA LEU A 42 1.02 14.98 -4.68
C LEU A 42 1.68 15.22 -6.04
N THR A 43 3.00 15.30 -6.08
CA THR A 43 3.75 15.41 -7.33
C THR A 43 3.53 14.18 -8.22
N THR A 44 3.53 13.00 -7.62
CA THR A 44 3.25 11.75 -8.34
C THR A 44 1.84 11.75 -8.91
N LEU A 45 0.86 12.18 -8.10
CA LEU A 45 -0.53 12.24 -8.55
C LEU A 45 -0.68 13.22 -9.72
N TRP A 46 -0.06 14.39 -9.63
CA TRP A 46 -0.11 15.37 -10.72
C TRP A 46 0.47 14.80 -12.01
N GLY A 47 1.61 14.10 -11.90
CA GLY A 47 2.22 13.44 -13.07
C GLY A 47 1.30 12.42 -13.73
N LEU A 48 0.56 11.65 -12.93
CA LEU A 48 -0.41 10.69 -13.45
C LEU A 48 -1.55 11.40 -14.18
N LEU A 49 -2.05 12.49 -13.61
CA LEU A 49 -3.13 13.27 -14.22
C LEU A 49 -2.69 13.91 -15.54
N GLU A 50 -1.46 14.42 -15.59
CA GLU A 50 -0.91 15.01 -16.82
C GLU A 50 -0.80 13.99 -17.94
N LYS A 51 -0.49 12.74 -17.60
CA LYS A 51 -0.36 11.65 -18.58
C LYS A 51 -1.71 11.09 -19.03
N GLY A 52 -2.80 11.61 -18.47
CA GLY A 52 -4.14 11.14 -18.82
C GLY A 52 -4.53 9.83 -18.15
N TYR A 53 -3.83 9.44 -17.08
CA TYR A 53 -4.18 8.23 -16.35
C TYR A 53 -5.59 8.37 -15.76
N PRO A 54 -6.46 7.35 -15.92
CA PRO A 54 -7.83 7.45 -15.43
C PRO A 54 -7.89 7.42 -13.91
N VAL A 55 -8.25 8.56 -13.31
CA VAL A 55 -8.40 8.69 -11.87
C VAL A 55 -9.87 9.05 -11.58
N ARG A 56 -10.60 8.14 -10.95
CA ARG A 56 -12.01 8.37 -10.62
C ARG A 56 -12.16 9.27 -9.41
N ASP A 57 -11.33 9.05 -8.38
CA ASP A 57 -11.37 9.78 -7.13
C ASP A 57 -9.95 10.22 -6.81
N ALA A 58 -9.66 11.48 -7.05
CA ALA A 58 -8.32 12.03 -6.85
C ALA A 58 -7.92 11.99 -5.37
N GLU A 59 -8.84 12.21 -4.45
CA GLU A 59 -8.54 12.14 -3.02
C GLU A 59 -8.16 10.72 -2.60
N ALA A 60 -8.93 9.72 -3.03
CA ALA A 60 -8.63 8.32 -2.73
C ALA A 60 -7.28 7.92 -3.31
N MET A 61 -6.98 8.35 -4.53
CA MET A 61 -5.69 8.07 -5.15
C MET A 61 -4.55 8.73 -4.40
N ALA A 62 -4.73 9.99 -3.95
CA ALA A 62 -3.72 10.69 -3.15
C ALA A 62 -3.43 9.95 -1.85
N VAL A 63 -4.47 9.49 -1.16
CA VAL A 63 -4.33 8.69 0.07
C VAL A 63 -3.56 7.42 -0.21
N ARG A 64 -3.92 6.71 -1.27
CA ARG A 64 -3.25 5.46 -1.65
C ARG A 64 -1.76 5.68 -1.96
N ILE A 65 -1.45 6.70 -2.73
CA ILE A 65 -0.06 7.02 -3.08
C ILE A 65 0.73 7.36 -1.82
N THR A 66 0.15 8.16 -0.91
CA THR A 66 0.79 8.53 0.34
C THR A 66 1.10 7.30 1.20
N LYS A 67 0.14 6.38 1.33
CA LYS A 67 0.35 5.13 2.07
C LYS A 67 1.46 4.29 1.45
N THR A 68 1.46 4.16 0.13
CA THR A 68 2.48 3.40 -0.59
C THR A 68 3.87 4.00 -0.36
N ARG A 69 3.99 5.31 -0.39
CA ARG A 69 5.27 5.97 -0.13
C ARG A 69 5.75 5.77 1.29
N CYS A 70 4.85 5.80 2.26
CA CYS A 70 5.18 5.50 3.65
C CYS A 70 5.76 4.09 3.79
N ILE A 71 5.14 3.11 3.12
CA ILE A 71 5.64 1.74 3.12
C ILE A 71 7.03 1.67 2.49
N ASP A 72 7.22 2.33 1.35
CA ASP A 72 8.50 2.31 0.65
C ASP A 72 9.63 2.87 1.52
N TYR A 73 9.39 3.99 2.20
CA TYR A 73 10.37 4.56 3.12
C TYR A 73 10.67 3.63 4.28
N TYR A 74 9.63 3.02 4.85
CA TYR A 74 9.79 2.06 5.92
C TYR A 74 10.66 0.88 5.50
N ARG A 75 10.42 0.34 4.33
CA ARG A 75 11.18 -0.79 3.81
C ARG A 75 12.65 -0.43 3.60
N ARG A 76 12.92 0.73 3.02
CA ARG A 76 14.29 1.17 2.78
C ARG A 76 15.07 1.31 4.08
N ARG A 77 14.43 1.85 5.09
CA ARG A 77 15.08 2.06 6.38
C ARG A 77 15.32 0.73 7.11
N ARG A 78 14.29 -0.09 7.21
CA ARG A 78 14.35 -1.30 8.04
C ARG A 78 15.24 -2.39 7.44
N PHE A 79 15.17 -2.55 6.14
CA PHE A 79 15.87 -3.66 5.48
C PHE A 79 17.13 -3.23 4.74
N HIS A 80 17.40 -1.94 4.64
CA HIS A 80 18.50 -1.38 3.86
C HIS A 80 18.54 -1.93 2.43
N VAL A 81 17.37 -2.32 1.89
CA VAL A 81 17.24 -2.93 0.57
C VAL A 81 16.83 -1.87 -0.43
N GLN A 82 17.63 -1.71 -1.48
CA GLN A 82 17.27 -0.89 -2.62
C GLN A 82 16.14 -1.60 -3.40
N PRO A 83 15.17 -0.84 -3.96
CA PRO A 83 14.09 -1.47 -4.73
C PRO A 83 14.58 -2.39 -5.84
N ASP A 84 15.71 -2.06 -6.46
CA ASP A 84 16.29 -2.84 -7.55
C ASP A 84 16.83 -4.20 -7.08
N GLU A 85 17.34 -4.28 -5.86
CA GLU A 85 17.87 -5.52 -5.30
C GLU A 85 16.79 -6.58 -5.08
N ARG A 86 15.55 -6.13 -4.85
CA ARG A 86 14.42 -7.04 -4.70
C ARG A 86 14.02 -7.69 -6.01
N MET A 87 14.21 -7.00 -7.13
CA MET A 87 13.89 -7.52 -8.45
C MET A 87 14.94 -8.49 -8.96
N GLU A 88 16.17 -8.36 -8.47
CA GLU A 88 17.29 -9.20 -8.87
C GLU A 88 17.40 -10.50 -8.08
N GLY A 89 16.49 -10.71 -7.13
CA GLY A 89 16.54 -11.86 -6.22
C GLY A 89 16.36 -13.21 -6.86
N GLY A 90 17.34 -13.62 -7.65
CA GLY A 90 17.53 -15.01 -8.06
C GLY A 90 16.49 -15.60 -8.97
N MET A 91 16.07 -14.87 -9.97
CA MET A 91 15.11 -15.41 -10.95
C MET A 91 15.79 -16.28 -11.99
N SER A 92 15.78 -17.59 -11.75
CA SER A 92 15.99 -18.54 -12.83
C SER A 92 14.71 -18.58 -13.69
N ALA A 93 14.83 -19.00 -14.94
CA ALA A 93 13.67 -19.10 -15.85
C ALA A 93 12.58 -20.01 -15.28
N THR A 94 12.97 -21.09 -14.57
CA THR A 94 12.04 -22.01 -13.94
C THR A 94 11.29 -21.34 -12.78
N ARG A 95 11.99 -20.56 -11.97
CA ARG A 95 11.38 -19.80 -10.89
C ARG A 95 10.41 -18.73 -11.42
N GLY A 96 10.71 -18.15 -12.58
CA GLY A 96 9.84 -17.18 -13.21
C GLY A 96 8.47 -17.75 -13.55
N ILE A 97 8.43 -18.99 -14.06
CA ILE A 97 7.19 -19.69 -14.40
C ILE A 97 6.40 -20.01 -13.11
N GLU A 98 7.07 -20.56 -12.11
CA GLU A 98 6.47 -20.89 -10.83
C GLU A 98 5.93 -19.65 -10.13
N GLN A 99 6.66 -18.53 -10.19
CA GLN A 99 6.21 -17.27 -9.62
C GLN A 99 5.00 -16.72 -10.35
N ALA A 100 4.96 -16.85 -11.68
CA ALA A 100 3.82 -16.40 -12.46
C ALA A 100 2.56 -17.18 -12.10
N GLU A 101 2.68 -18.51 -11.93
CA GLU A 101 1.58 -19.36 -11.50
C GLU A 101 1.11 -19.02 -10.08
N ALA A 102 2.08 -18.78 -9.17
CA ALA A 102 1.78 -18.39 -7.80
C ALA A 102 1.06 -17.04 -7.75
N GLU A 103 1.49 -16.08 -8.57
CA GLU A 103 0.85 -14.78 -8.64
C GLU A 103 -0.56 -14.87 -9.20
N GLN A 104 -0.78 -15.70 -10.22
CA GLN A 104 -2.12 -15.93 -10.76
C GLN A 104 -3.04 -16.52 -9.71
N LEU A 105 -2.55 -17.51 -8.95
CA LEU A 105 -3.32 -18.10 -7.86
C LEU A 105 -3.65 -17.06 -6.80
N ARG A 106 -2.64 -16.27 -6.40
CA ARG A 106 -2.84 -15.22 -5.40
C ARG A 106 -3.88 -14.20 -5.88
N THR A 107 -3.81 -13.78 -7.14
CA THR A 107 -4.77 -12.85 -7.71
C THR A 107 -6.19 -13.39 -7.64
N ARG A 108 -6.36 -14.67 -7.98
CA ARG A 108 -7.68 -15.31 -7.90
C ARG A 108 -8.18 -15.43 -6.47
N LEU A 109 -7.29 -15.76 -5.53
CA LEU A 109 -7.65 -15.86 -4.11
C LEU A 109 -8.05 -14.50 -3.56
N TYR A 110 -7.25 -13.48 -3.85
CA TYR A 110 -7.51 -12.13 -3.34
C TYR A 110 -8.78 -11.52 -3.93
N ALA A 111 -9.16 -11.92 -5.15
CA ALA A 111 -10.41 -11.46 -5.74
C ALA A 111 -11.64 -11.87 -4.92
N ARG A 112 -11.51 -12.87 -4.05
CA ARG A 112 -12.58 -13.31 -3.14
C ARG A 112 -12.69 -12.41 -1.90
N LEU A 113 -11.72 -11.55 -1.65
CA LEU A 113 -11.69 -10.69 -0.48
C LEU A 113 -12.20 -9.29 -0.83
N SER A 114 -12.71 -8.58 0.18
CA SER A 114 -13.04 -7.16 0.00
C SER A 114 -11.78 -6.35 -0.26
N SER A 115 -11.93 -5.14 -0.81
CA SER A 115 -10.79 -4.24 -1.04
C SER A 115 -10.00 -3.99 0.24
N SER A 116 -10.69 -3.78 1.35
CA SER A 116 -10.06 -3.55 2.66
C SER A 116 -9.24 -4.77 3.09
N GLN A 117 -9.81 -5.97 2.95
CA GLN A 117 -9.10 -7.20 3.31
C GLN A 117 -7.88 -7.42 2.42
N GLN A 118 -8.01 -7.15 1.12
CA GLN A 118 -6.88 -7.26 0.19
C GLN A 118 -5.74 -6.33 0.61
N THR A 119 -6.07 -5.10 0.96
CA THR A 119 -5.08 -4.12 1.42
C THR A 119 -4.37 -4.60 2.68
N LEU A 120 -5.12 -5.07 3.67
CA LEU A 120 -4.53 -5.55 4.93
C LEU A 120 -3.65 -6.79 4.71
N MET A 121 -4.10 -7.72 3.88
CA MET A 121 -3.31 -8.92 3.56
C MET A 121 -2.01 -8.56 2.85
N THR A 122 -2.06 -7.60 1.93
CA THR A 122 -0.87 -7.12 1.24
C THR A 122 0.11 -6.46 2.21
N LEU A 123 -0.39 -5.56 3.06
CA LEU A 123 0.46 -4.87 4.03
C LEU A 123 1.12 -5.85 4.99
N ARG A 124 0.39 -6.84 5.45
CA ARG A 124 0.91 -7.81 6.41
C ARG A 124 1.79 -8.87 5.76
N GLY A 125 1.33 -9.46 4.65
CA GLY A 125 1.99 -10.60 4.02
C GLY A 125 3.14 -10.21 3.10
N GLU A 126 2.91 -9.27 2.20
CA GLU A 126 3.91 -8.87 1.21
C GLU A 126 4.85 -7.79 1.74
N ASP A 127 4.30 -6.82 2.43
CA ASP A 127 5.08 -5.67 2.91
C ASP A 127 5.71 -5.93 4.27
N GLY A 128 5.26 -6.95 4.98
CA GLY A 128 5.85 -7.36 6.24
C GLY A 128 5.63 -6.39 7.38
N LEU A 129 4.58 -5.57 7.31
CA LEU A 129 4.30 -4.61 8.36
C LEU A 129 3.72 -5.28 9.60
N SER A 130 4.05 -4.74 10.77
CA SER A 130 3.47 -5.18 12.03
C SER A 130 2.01 -4.73 12.13
N LEU A 131 1.27 -5.34 13.05
CA LEU A 131 -0.11 -4.94 13.30
C LEU A 131 -0.19 -3.48 13.77
N ASP A 132 0.76 -3.04 14.58
CA ASP A 132 0.81 -1.66 15.06
C ASP A 132 1.05 -0.69 13.90
N GLU A 133 1.95 -1.03 12.98
CA GLU A 133 2.24 -0.21 11.83
C GLU A 133 1.04 -0.13 10.88
N ILE A 134 0.36 -1.25 10.66
CA ILE A 134 -0.86 -1.27 9.84
C ILE A 134 -1.96 -0.43 10.50
N ALA A 135 -2.12 -0.55 11.81
CA ALA A 135 -3.10 0.25 12.55
C ALA A 135 -2.83 1.74 12.40
N ALA A 136 -1.56 2.15 12.54
CA ALA A 136 -1.18 3.56 12.37
C ALA A 136 -1.45 4.05 10.95
N MET A 137 -1.14 3.23 9.96
CA MET A 137 -1.26 3.57 8.56
C MET A 137 -2.71 3.68 8.10
N THR A 138 -3.55 2.75 8.57
CA THR A 138 -4.96 2.70 8.16
C THR A 138 -5.87 3.54 9.05
N GLY A 139 -5.38 3.99 10.21
CA GLY A 139 -6.19 4.70 11.19
C GLY A 139 -7.19 3.81 11.90
N ARG A 140 -7.02 2.48 11.84
CA ARG A 140 -7.91 1.51 12.48
C ARG A 140 -7.28 0.98 13.77
N PRO A 141 -8.10 0.63 14.78
CA PRO A 141 -7.57 -0.01 15.99
C PRO A 141 -6.86 -1.33 15.65
N LYS A 142 -5.81 -1.64 16.40
CA LYS A 142 -5.05 -2.88 16.22
C LYS A 142 -5.95 -4.11 16.29
N SER A 143 -6.90 -4.14 17.21
CA SER A 143 -7.85 -5.25 17.36
C SER A 143 -8.69 -5.43 16.10
N SER A 144 -9.12 -4.34 15.45
CA SER A 144 -9.88 -4.38 14.22
C SER A 144 -9.05 -4.94 13.07
N VAL A 145 -7.79 -4.51 12.96
CA VAL A 145 -6.85 -5.02 11.95
C VAL A 145 -6.65 -6.53 12.12
N LYS A 146 -6.40 -6.96 13.36
CA LYS A 146 -6.19 -8.38 13.68
C LYS A 146 -7.42 -9.21 13.32
N ALA A 147 -8.61 -8.75 13.69
CA ALA A 147 -9.85 -9.45 13.39
C ALA A 147 -10.09 -9.55 11.88
N SER A 148 -9.87 -8.48 11.13
CA SER A 148 -10.03 -8.47 9.68
C SER A 148 -9.06 -9.42 8.99
N LEU A 149 -7.81 -9.47 9.44
CA LEU A 149 -6.82 -10.41 8.89
C LEU A 149 -7.18 -11.85 9.17
N SER A 150 -7.65 -12.14 10.39
CA SER A 150 -8.08 -13.49 10.77
C SER A 150 -9.25 -13.94 9.90
N MET A 151 -10.23 -13.07 9.69
CA MET A 151 -11.38 -13.36 8.84
C MET A 151 -10.97 -13.58 7.38
N ALA A 152 -10.07 -12.74 6.87
CA ALA A 152 -9.58 -12.87 5.50
C ALA A 152 -8.87 -14.22 5.30
N ARG A 153 -8.03 -14.61 6.23
CA ARG A 153 -7.33 -15.90 6.16
C ARG A 153 -8.30 -17.06 6.19
N LYS A 154 -9.31 -16.99 7.03
CA LYS A 154 -10.34 -18.02 7.10
C LYS A 154 -11.09 -18.14 5.79
N GLN A 155 -11.49 -17.03 5.19
CA GLN A 155 -12.18 -17.04 3.90
C GLN A 155 -11.33 -17.66 2.80
N LEU A 156 -10.03 -17.37 2.78
CA LEU A 156 -9.11 -17.97 1.81
C LEU A 156 -8.97 -19.48 2.01
N LEU A 157 -8.85 -19.92 3.27
CA LEU A 157 -8.76 -21.35 3.57
C LEU A 157 -10.04 -22.08 3.17
N ASP A 158 -11.20 -21.51 3.44
CA ASP A 158 -12.49 -22.09 3.05
C ASP A 158 -12.59 -22.20 1.53
N TYR A 159 -12.15 -21.17 0.82
CA TYR A 159 -12.12 -21.19 -0.65
C TYR A 159 -11.21 -22.31 -1.19
N LEU A 160 -10.04 -22.47 -0.60
CA LEU A 160 -9.11 -23.52 -1.02
C LEU A 160 -9.69 -24.93 -0.78
N LYS A 161 -10.44 -25.10 0.30
CA LYS A 161 -11.11 -26.38 0.59
C LYS A 161 -12.19 -26.69 -0.42
N GLU A 162 -12.95 -25.68 -0.87
CA GLU A 162 -13.99 -25.86 -1.89
C GLU A 162 -13.42 -26.30 -3.23
N LYS A 163 -12.16 -25.93 -3.53
CA LYS A 163 -11.50 -26.24 -4.80
C LYS A 163 -10.85 -27.63 -4.83
N ARG A 164 -10.84 -28.34 -3.74
CA ARG A 164 -10.35 -29.72 -3.67
C ARG A 164 -11.52 -30.69 -3.96
#